data_47a9cd2c6c97434c13081dc8dfff33e3
#
_entry.id   47a9cd2c6c97434c13081dc8dfff33e3
#
_cell.length_a   1.000
_cell.length_b   1.000
_cell.length_c   1.000
_cell.angle_alpha   90.00
_cell.angle_beta   90.00
_cell.angle_gamma   90.00
#
_symmetry.space_group_name_H-M   'P 1'
#
loop_
_entity.id
_entity.type
_entity.pdbx_description
1 polymer ?
#
loop_
_entity_poly.entity_id
_entity_poly.type
_entity_poly.pdbx_seq_one_letter_code
_entity_poly.pdbx_strand_id
1 'polypeptide(L)'
;MSHVKEILKLSQKIGWRISTAESCTGGLISSALTSIPGSSVFYDRGFITYSNDAKINMLGVSRSSLTTFGAVSEQVAIEMADGSIKNSLADLALSVTGIAGPGGSDYKEEGTVCFGLALKDGSSFSKTKFFGAIGRDNVRNEATNYAIKLIFEKLSQNT
;
A
#
# COMPACT_ATOMS: atom_id res chain seq x y z
N MET A 1 -8.94 1.36 -13.26
CA MET A 1 -8.31 1.07 -14.59
C MET A 1 -7.81 2.34 -15.26
N SER A 2 -8.62 3.39 -15.32
CA SER A 2 -8.17 4.68 -15.87
C SER A 2 -6.98 5.25 -15.12
N HIS A 3 -6.95 5.15 -13.79
CA HIS A 3 -5.85 5.65 -12.98
C HIS A 3 -4.50 4.99 -13.27
N VAL A 4 -4.49 3.69 -13.62
CA VAL A 4 -3.22 3.00 -13.91
C VAL A 4 -2.55 3.60 -15.16
N LYS A 5 -3.34 3.91 -16.18
CA LYS A 5 -2.81 4.58 -17.39
C LYS A 5 -2.29 5.98 -17.08
N GLU A 6 -3.00 6.72 -16.23
CA GLU A 6 -2.54 8.05 -15.81
C GLU A 6 -1.28 7.96 -14.94
N ILE A 7 -1.19 6.94 -14.07
CA ILE A 7 0.03 6.68 -13.29
C ILE A 7 1.23 6.47 -14.22
N LEU A 8 1.07 5.69 -15.30
CA LEU A 8 2.13 5.49 -16.27
C LEU A 8 2.58 6.83 -16.88
N LYS A 9 1.64 7.64 -17.34
CA LYS A 9 1.94 8.94 -17.94
C LYS A 9 2.65 9.87 -16.98
N LEU A 10 2.13 10.00 -15.76
CA LEU A 10 2.71 10.89 -14.75
C LEU A 10 4.10 10.40 -14.32
N SER A 11 4.25 9.10 -14.13
CA SER A 11 5.54 8.50 -13.75
C SER A 11 6.61 8.74 -14.84
N GLN A 12 6.24 8.59 -16.11
CA GLN A 12 7.14 8.88 -17.21
C GLN A 12 7.55 10.36 -17.23
N LYS A 13 6.59 11.24 -16.95
CA LYS A 13 6.83 12.70 -16.96
C LYS A 13 7.83 13.12 -15.90
N ILE A 14 7.74 12.57 -14.69
CA ILE A 14 8.60 12.97 -13.57
C ILE A 14 9.75 11.99 -13.30
N GLY A 15 9.78 10.86 -14.00
CA GLY A 15 10.84 9.86 -13.85
C GLY A 15 10.77 9.07 -12.56
N TRP A 16 9.60 8.94 -11.93
CA TRP A 16 9.46 8.22 -10.66
C TRP A 16 9.14 6.76 -10.85
N ARG A 17 9.67 5.95 -9.94
CA ARG A 17 9.37 4.53 -9.81
C ARG A 17 8.58 4.28 -8.55
N ILE A 18 7.77 3.22 -8.56
CA ILE A 18 6.82 2.89 -7.51
C ILE A 18 7.10 1.49 -6.97
N SER A 19 7.02 1.34 -5.65
CA SER A 19 6.99 0.04 -4.99
C SER A 19 5.73 -0.07 -4.14
N THR A 20 5.37 -1.29 -3.76
CA THR A 20 4.20 -1.56 -2.93
C THR A 20 4.54 -2.50 -1.79
N ALA A 21 3.82 -2.36 -0.69
CA ALA A 21 3.89 -3.26 0.45
C ALA A 21 2.46 -3.67 0.80
N GLU A 22 2.13 -4.92 0.56
CA GLU A 22 0.76 -5.41 0.66
C GLU A 22 0.60 -6.45 1.77
N SER A 23 -0.48 -6.33 2.53
CA SER A 23 -0.90 -7.34 3.48
C SER A 23 -2.23 -7.94 3.04
N CYS A 24 -3.37 -7.36 3.42
CA CYS A 24 -4.68 -7.94 3.11
C CYS A 24 -5.00 -8.08 1.62
N THR A 25 -4.38 -7.31 0.75
CA THR A 25 -4.60 -7.35 -0.69
C THR A 25 -3.80 -8.46 -1.40
N GLY A 26 -2.77 -9.01 -0.75
CA GLY A 26 -2.08 -10.22 -1.20
C GLY A 26 -1.47 -10.18 -2.60
N GLY A 27 -1.17 -9.00 -3.13
CA GLY A 27 -0.61 -8.82 -4.47
C GLY A 27 -1.57 -8.18 -5.48
N LEU A 28 -2.81 -7.91 -5.09
CA LEU A 28 -3.79 -7.30 -6.00
C LEU A 28 -3.37 -5.91 -6.50
N ILE A 29 -2.70 -5.11 -5.67
CA ILE A 29 -2.24 -3.79 -6.08
C ILE A 29 -1.13 -3.92 -7.10
N SER A 30 -0.15 -4.76 -6.83
CA SER A 30 0.94 -5.08 -7.76
C SER A 30 0.39 -5.59 -9.09
N SER A 31 -0.58 -6.50 -9.03
CA SER A 31 -1.23 -7.05 -10.21
C SER A 31 -1.94 -5.96 -11.03
N ALA A 32 -2.67 -5.07 -10.35
CA ALA A 32 -3.38 -3.98 -11.04
C ALA A 32 -2.42 -2.99 -11.69
N LEU A 33 -1.33 -2.62 -11.01
CA LEU A 33 -0.32 -1.69 -11.53
C LEU A 33 0.41 -2.28 -12.74
N THR A 34 0.56 -3.58 -12.78
CA THR A 34 1.26 -4.27 -13.89
C THR A 34 0.31 -4.76 -14.98
N SER A 35 -0.97 -4.41 -14.92
CA SER A 35 -1.99 -4.88 -15.85
C SER A 35 -1.90 -4.25 -17.25
N ILE A 36 -1.12 -3.18 -17.42
CA ILE A 36 -1.01 -2.48 -18.71
C ILE A 36 0.39 -2.63 -19.30
N PRO A 37 0.51 -2.61 -20.64
CA PRO A 37 1.83 -2.57 -21.27
C PRO A 37 2.58 -1.31 -20.86
N GLY A 38 3.89 -1.43 -20.69
CA GLY A 38 4.75 -0.30 -20.31
C GLY A 38 4.87 -0.11 -18.79
N SER A 39 4.21 -0.92 -17.98
CA SER A 39 4.26 -0.77 -16.51
C SER A 39 5.67 -0.93 -15.93
N SER A 40 6.58 -1.63 -16.61
CA SER A 40 7.99 -1.75 -16.19
C SER A 40 8.72 -0.42 -16.12
N VAL A 41 8.20 0.60 -16.78
CA VAL A 41 8.78 1.96 -16.71
C VAL A 41 8.66 2.54 -15.31
N PHE A 42 7.56 2.26 -14.62
CA PHE A 42 7.30 2.85 -13.30
C PHE A 42 7.27 1.86 -12.15
N TYR A 43 6.89 0.61 -12.39
CA TYR A 43 6.76 -0.36 -11.29
C TYR A 43 8.07 -1.09 -11.08
N ASP A 44 8.62 -1.00 -9.85
CA ASP A 44 9.88 -1.64 -9.51
C ASP A 44 9.67 -3.02 -8.89
N ARG A 45 9.05 -3.06 -7.72
CA ARG A 45 8.81 -4.31 -6.97
C ARG A 45 7.72 -4.13 -5.92
N GLY A 46 7.22 -5.26 -5.45
CA GLY A 46 6.25 -5.29 -4.37
C GLY A 46 6.66 -6.30 -3.30
N PHE A 47 6.26 -6.01 -2.07
CA PHE A 47 6.49 -6.87 -0.91
C PHE A 47 5.13 -7.35 -0.41
N ILE A 48 4.90 -8.65 -0.46
CA ILE A 48 3.69 -9.23 0.12
C ILE A 48 4.05 -9.72 1.51
N THR A 49 3.65 -8.96 2.52
CA THR A 49 4.01 -9.19 3.92
C THR A 49 2.75 -9.47 4.73
N TYR A 50 2.21 -10.67 4.51
CA TYR A 50 0.91 -11.03 5.06
C TYR A 50 0.95 -11.22 6.57
N SER A 51 1.98 -11.87 7.09
CA SER A 51 2.16 -12.11 8.52
C SER A 51 2.91 -10.94 9.19
N ASN A 52 2.82 -10.87 10.52
CA ASN A 52 3.60 -9.90 11.28
C ASN A 52 5.09 -10.16 11.15
N ASP A 53 5.50 -11.43 11.15
CA ASP A 53 6.91 -11.79 10.96
C ASP A 53 7.43 -11.30 9.60
N ALA A 54 6.63 -11.45 8.54
CA ALA A 54 7.01 -10.96 7.22
C ALA A 54 7.16 -9.42 7.22
N LYS A 55 6.28 -8.71 7.90
CA LYS A 55 6.38 -7.25 8.03
C LYS A 55 7.70 -6.84 8.69
N ILE A 56 8.09 -7.56 9.74
CA ILE A 56 9.37 -7.32 10.43
C ILE A 56 10.55 -7.69 9.53
N ASN A 57 10.56 -8.89 8.99
CA ASN A 57 11.70 -9.43 8.27
C ASN A 57 11.95 -8.75 6.92
N MET A 58 10.88 -8.44 6.19
CA MET A 58 11.00 -7.90 4.84
C MET A 58 11.00 -6.37 4.80
N LEU A 59 10.32 -5.73 5.73
CA LEU A 59 10.12 -4.28 5.69
C LEU A 59 10.70 -3.53 6.91
N GLY A 60 11.17 -4.25 7.91
CA GLY A 60 11.72 -3.62 9.11
C GLY A 60 10.66 -2.97 10.00
N VAL A 61 9.42 -3.42 9.92
CA VAL A 61 8.37 -2.96 10.84
C VAL A 61 8.79 -3.33 12.26
N SER A 62 8.65 -2.41 13.22
CA SER A 62 9.07 -2.66 14.58
C SER A 62 8.09 -3.58 15.31
N ARG A 63 8.64 -4.50 16.10
CA ARG A 63 7.83 -5.39 16.93
C ARG A 63 6.99 -4.58 17.93
N SER A 64 7.53 -3.47 18.44
CA SER A 64 6.82 -2.61 19.38
C SER A 64 5.61 -1.91 18.75
N SER A 65 5.72 -1.48 17.50
CA SER A 65 4.57 -0.89 16.77
C SER A 65 3.46 -1.91 16.56
N LEU A 66 3.82 -3.15 16.21
CA LEU A 66 2.85 -4.23 16.05
C LEU A 66 2.16 -4.56 17.36
N THR A 67 2.89 -4.57 18.47
CA THR A 67 2.34 -4.84 19.80
C THR A 67 1.45 -3.69 20.29
N THR A 68 1.91 -2.45 20.13
CA THR A 68 1.23 -1.27 20.65
C THR A 68 -0.01 -0.88 19.83
N PHE A 69 0.13 -0.86 18.51
CA PHE A 69 -0.93 -0.35 17.63
C PHE A 69 -1.65 -1.44 16.85
N GLY A 70 -1.08 -2.64 16.76
CA GLY A 70 -1.57 -3.72 15.93
C GLY A 70 -1.18 -3.55 14.47
N ALA A 71 -1.30 -4.64 13.71
CA ALA A 71 -0.93 -4.65 12.30
C ALA A 71 -1.78 -3.67 11.47
N VAL A 72 -3.05 -3.55 11.81
CA VAL A 72 -3.99 -2.64 11.12
C VAL A 72 -3.97 -1.30 11.84
N SER A 73 -2.99 -0.48 11.50
CA SER A 73 -2.81 0.85 12.07
C SER A 73 -2.07 1.75 11.08
N GLU A 74 -2.25 3.05 11.23
CA GLU A 74 -1.52 4.01 10.39
C GLU A 74 -0.02 3.97 10.68
N GLN A 75 0.36 3.74 11.93
CA GLN A 75 1.76 3.61 12.33
C GLN A 75 2.44 2.45 11.58
N VAL A 76 1.83 1.28 11.58
CA VAL A 76 2.38 0.12 10.87
C VAL A 76 2.35 0.34 9.35
N ALA A 77 1.30 0.96 8.82
CA ALA A 77 1.22 1.28 7.39
C ALA A 77 2.37 2.19 6.96
N ILE A 78 2.71 3.22 7.75
CA ILE A 78 3.85 4.10 7.49
C ILE A 78 5.16 3.32 7.52
N GLU A 79 5.37 2.48 8.53
CA GLU A 79 6.61 1.68 8.62
C GLU A 79 6.74 0.71 7.46
N MET A 80 5.63 0.13 7.00
CA MET A 80 5.62 -0.73 5.81
C MET A 80 6.03 0.05 4.56
N ALA A 81 5.48 1.24 4.37
CA ALA A 81 5.81 2.09 3.22
C ALA A 81 7.28 2.54 3.27
N ASP A 82 7.76 2.95 4.43
CA ASP A 82 9.17 3.33 4.63
C ASP A 82 10.11 2.16 4.33
N GLY A 83 9.77 0.96 4.79
CA GLY A 83 10.55 -0.24 4.50
C GLY A 83 10.56 -0.57 3.01
N SER A 84 9.45 -0.35 2.32
CA SER A 84 9.36 -0.54 0.87
C SER A 84 10.27 0.42 0.11
N ILE A 85 10.34 1.68 0.52
CA ILE A 85 11.29 2.66 -0.05
C ILE A 85 12.73 2.21 0.18
N LYS A 86 13.07 1.83 1.41
CA LYS A 86 14.44 1.43 1.76
C LYS A 86 14.93 0.20 1.00
N ASN A 87 14.04 -0.72 0.68
CA ASN A 87 14.39 -2.00 0.08
C ASN A 87 14.08 -2.04 -1.43
N SER A 88 13.92 -0.90 -2.06
CA SER A 88 13.61 -0.80 -3.49
C SER A 88 14.33 0.37 -4.14
N LEU A 89 14.12 0.51 -5.45
CA LEU A 89 14.59 1.66 -6.22
C LEU A 89 13.49 2.70 -6.42
N ALA A 90 12.44 2.64 -5.60
CA ALA A 90 11.27 3.49 -5.79
C ALA A 90 11.45 4.89 -5.22
N ASP A 91 10.74 5.82 -5.82
CA ASP A 91 10.61 7.21 -5.35
C ASP A 91 9.35 7.38 -4.51
N LEU A 92 8.37 6.51 -4.74
CA LEU A 92 7.09 6.47 -4.05
C LEU A 92 6.74 5.03 -3.68
N ALA A 93 6.40 4.77 -2.43
CA ALA A 93 5.89 3.48 -1.97
C ALA A 93 4.49 3.62 -1.39
N LEU A 94 3.63 2.66 -1.70
CA LEU A 94 2.26 2.56 -1.16
C LEU A 94 2.16 1.29 -0.34
N SER A 95 1.69 1.39 0.89
CA SER A 95 1.43 0.23 1.74
C SER A 95 -0.06 0.09 2.06
N VAL A 96 -0.49 -1.14 2.34
CA VAL A 96 -1.85 -1.45 2.75
C VAL A 96 -1.86 -2.57 3.78
N THR A 97 -2.60 -2.34 4.86
CA THR A 97 -2.82 -3.34 5.91
C THR A 97 -4.25 -3.19 6.42
N GLY A 98 -4.99 -4.28 6.50
CA GLY A 98 -6.40 -4.18 6.83
C GLY A 98 -7.05 -5.50 7.21
N ILE A 99 -8.32 -5.39 7.58
CA ILE A 99 -9.17 -6.52 7.97
C ILE A 99 -10.19 -6.76 6.86
N ALA A 100 -9.89 -7.73 5.99
CA ALA A 100 -10.79 -8.07 4.89
C ALA A 100 -12.05 -8.83 5.37
N GLY A 101 -11.96 -9.54 6.47
CA GLY A 101 -13.03 -10.35 7.01
C GLY A 101 -12.99 -11.79 6.54
N PRO A 102 -13.95 -12.64 6.95
CA PRO A 102 -15.09 -12.30 7.82
C PRO A 102 -14.65 -12.05 9.25
N GLY A 103 -15.37 -11.13 9.90
CA GLY A 103 -15.11 -10.74 11.29
C GLY A 103 -14.00 -9.71 11.43
N GLY A 104 -14.09 -8.94 12.51
CA GLY A 104 -13.05 -7.97 12.88
C GLY A 104 -11.98 -8.60 13.77
N SER A 105 -11.04 -7.77 14.19
CA SER A 105 -10.09 -8.11 15.25
C SER A 105 -10.64 -7.65 16.59
N ASP A 106 -9.88 -7.92 17.70
CA ASP A 106 -10.32 -7.56 19.05
C ASP A 106 -10.61 -6.06 19.21
N TYR A 107 -9.96 -5.20 18.43
CA TYR A 107 -10.03 -3.75 18.58
C TYR A 107 -10.49 -3.02 17.30
N LYS A 108 -10.66 -3.71 16.20
CA LYS A 108 -10.96 -3.06 14.91
C LYS A 108 -12.04 -3.82 14.15
N GLU A 109 -12.91 -3.06 13.51
CA GLU A 109 -14.03 -3.60 12.76
C GLU A 109 -13.60 -4.18 11.42
N GLU A 110 -14.34 -5.16 10.95
CA GLU A 110 -14.22 -5.70 9.60
C GLU A 110 -14.31 -4.58 8.57
N GLY A 111 -13.43 -4.61 7.58
CA GLY A 111 -13.39 -3.57 6.54
C GLY A 111 -12.56 -2.34 6.90
N THR A 112 -11.93 -2.32 8.08
CA THR A 112 -10.95 -1.27 8.42
C THR A 112 -9.66 -1.52 7.67
N VAL A 113 -9.21 -0.54 6.87
CA VAL A 113 -7.98 -0.65 6.08
C VAL A 113 -7.16 0.62 6.25
N CYS A 114 -5.87 0.45 6.55
CA CYS A 114 -4.91 1.54 6.69
C CYS A 114 -3.95 1.54 5.52
N PHE A 115 -3.66 2.74 5.01
CA PHE A 115 -2.76 2.96 3.88
C PHE A 115 -1.61 3.84 4.32
N GLY A 116 -0.42 3.55 3.80
CA GLY A 116 0.75 4.39 3.99
C GLY A 116 1.33 4.79 2.65
N LEU A 117 1.89 5.98 2.60
CA LEU A 117 2.65 6.49 1.46
C LEU A 117 3.97 7.00 1.99
N ALA A 118 5.06 6.61 1.34
CA ALA A 118 6.38 7.12 1.65
C ALA A 118 7.05 7.63 0.38
N LEU A 119 7.73 8.75 0.48
CA LEU A 119 8.52 9.31 -0.61
C LEU A 119 10.00 9.16 -0.30
N LYS A 120 10.80 9.14 -1.34
CA LYS A 120 12.27 9.01 -1.22
C LYS A 120 12.90 10.16 -0.44
N ASP A 121 12.25 11.33 -0.38
CA ASP A 121 12.71 12.48 0.40
C ASP A 121 12.53 12.33 1.91
N GLY A 122 11.94 11.24 2.36
CA GLY A 122 11.69 10.95 3.77
C GLY A 122 10.30 11.33 4.26
N SER A 123 9.49 12.00 3.45
CA SER A 123 8.12 12.32 3.85
C SER A 123 7.24 11.07 3.81
N SER A 124 6.26 11.03 4.71
CA SER A 124 5.31 9.93 4.78
C SER A 124 3.91 10.44 5.12
N PHE A 125 2.91 9.67 4.70
CA PHE A 125 1.51 10.01 4.85
C PHE A 125 0.74 8.75 5.19
N SER A 126 -0.37 8.89 5.88
CA SER A 126 -1.23 7.76 6.20
C SER A 126 -2.71 8.12 6.06
N LYS A 127 -3.52 7.09 5.87
CA LYS A 127 -4.96 7.24 5.72
C LYS A 127 -5.64 5.96 6.18
N THR A 128 -6.78 6.09 6.87
CA THR A 128 -7.63 4.96 7.23
C THR A 128 -8.96 5.08 6.51
N LYS A 129 -9.42 3.94 5.96
CA LYS A 129 -10.75 3.82 5.36
C LYS A 129 -11.53 2.75 6.08
N PHE A 130 -12.81 3.00 6.27
CA PHE A 130 -13.74 2.06 6.89
C PHE A 130 -14.72 1.60 5.80
N PHE A 131 -14.39 0.50 5.14
CA PHE A 131 -15.25 -0.04 4.08
C PHE A 131 -16.47 -0.79 4.63
N GLY A 132 -16.38 -1.27 5.87
CA GLY A 132 -17.45 -2.01 6.50
C GLY A 132 -17.45 -3.49 6.16
N ALA A 133 -18.45 -4.20 6.65
CA ALA A 133 -18.61 -5.64 6.46
C ALA A 133 -19.28 -5.92 5.09
N ILE A 134 -18.59 -5.59 4.02
CA ILE A 134 -19.10 -5.74 2.63
C ILE A 134 -18.65 -7.04 1.97
N GLY A 135 -17.95 -7.91 2.71
CA GLY A 135 -17.41 -9.17 2.22
C GLY A 135 -15.93 -9.06 1.89
N ARG A 136 -15.21 -10.17 2.10
CA ARG A 136 -13.75 -10.22 1.95
C ARG A 136 -13.28 -9.77 0.56
N ASP A 137 -13.91 -10.28 -0.48
CA ASP A 137 -13.53 -9.93 -1.86
C ASP A 137 -13.75 -8.44 -2.14
N ASN A 138 -14.86 -7.90 -1.67
CA ASN A 138 -15.18 -6.48 -1.87
C ASN A 138 -14.24 -5.57 -1.11
N VAL A 139 -13.89 -5.90 0.14
CA VAL A 139 -12.90 -5.12 0.91
C VAL A 139 -11.56 -5.10 0.19
N ARG A 140 -11.09 -6.26 -0.27
CA ARG A 140 -9.82 -6.36 -0.98
C ARG A 140 -9.83 -5.56 -2.29
N ASN A 141 -10.92 -5.60 -3.04
CA ASN A 141 -11.07 -4.85 -4.27
C ASN A 141 -11.15 -3.34 -4.03
N GLU A 142 -11.92 -2.92 -3.03
CA GLU A 142 -12.03 -1.50 -2.67
C GLU A 142 -10.69 -0.96 -2.15
N ALA A 143 -9.97 -1.74 -1.35
CA ALA A 143 -8.64 -1.38 -0.87
C ALA A 143 -7.67 -1.20 -2.04
N THR A 144 -7.71 -2.09 -3.02
CA THR A 144 -6.88 -2.01 -4.22
C THR A 144 -7.18 -0.73 -5.01
N ASN A 145 -8.45 -0.45 -5.25
CA ASN A 145 -8.87 0.73 -6.01
C ASN A 145 -8.46 2.03 -5.28
N TYR A 146 -8.65 2.07 -3.97
CA TYR A 146 -8.28 3.24 -3.17
C TYR A 146 -6.77 3.45 -3.15
N ALA A 147 -5.98 2.38 -3.04
CA ALA A 147 -4.52 2.45 -3.10
C ALA A 147 -4.04 3.06 -4.42
N ILE A 148 -4.61 2.60 -5.53
CA ILE A 148 -4.26 3.12 -6.86
C ILE A 148 -4.63 4.60 -6.96
N LYS A 149 -5.78 5.01 -6.43
CA LYS A 149 -6.18 6.42 -6.37
C LYS A 149 -5.19 7.25 -5.56
N LEU A 150 -4.73 6.76 -4.42
CA LEU A 150 -3.73 7.46 -3.60
C LEU A 150 -2.41 7.65 -4.34
N ILE A 151 -1.95 6.65 -5.06
CA ILE A 151 -0.75 6.74 -5.90
C ILE A 151 -0.93 7.82 -6.96
N PHE A 152 -2.05 7.76 -7.69
CA PHE A 152 -2.37 8.73 -8.73
C PHE A 152 -2.38 10.16 -8.17
N GLU A 153 -3.06 10.39 -7.06
CA GLU A 153 -3.15 11.71 -6.44
C GLU A 153 -1.77 12.22 -6.01
N LYS A 154 -0.94 11.35 -5.42
CA LYS A 154 0.40 11.76 -4.99
C LYS A 154 1.31 12.11 -6.17
N LEU A 155 1.25 11.34 -7.25
CA LEU A 155 1.97 11.67 -8.48
C LEU A 155 1.51 13.00 -9.07
N SER A 156 0.19 13.23 -9.09
CA SER A 156 -0.38 14.47 -9.62
C SER A 156 0.11 15.70 -8.86
N GLN A 157 0.28 15.58 -7.54
CA GLN A 157 0.78 16.66 -6.69
C GLN A 157 2.25 17.01 -6.98
N ASN A 158 2.99 16.11 -7.61
CA ASN A 158 4.42 16.26 -7.85
C ASN A 158 4.77 16.48 -9.34
N THR A 159 3.78 16.72 -10.17
CA THR A 159 3.98 16.99 -11.60
C THR A 159 3.90 18.46 -11.99
#